data_18f291ff779aa766ad08749802b92b28
#
_entry.id   18f291ff779aa766ad08749802b92b28
#
_cell.length_a   1.000
_cell.length_b   1.000
_cell.length_c   1.000
_cell.angle_alpha   90.00
_cell.angle_beta   90.00
_cell.angle_gamma   90.00
#
_symmetry.space_group_name_H-M   'P 1'
#
loop_
_entity.id
_entity.type
_entity.pdbx_description
1 polymer ?
#
loop_
_entity_poly.entity_id
_entity_poly.type
_entity_poly.pdbx_seq_one_letter_code
_entity_poly.pdbx_strand_id
1 'polypeptide(L)'
;EYTITANGSTDKGTFYGSVNYLSNDGITAASDYKRFTSRFKADYQVKPWLRLGANFSYGHYNYNSLGNDGDGSSSGNKFSFTNISPIYPIYMCDAEVNIMFNKEAGITAYDYGDGTVAAFRPYMSGSNAISDALVNTSNVEGNTLNATGSAEIRLPYGFTFTSINNVYLNEYRATSTTNPYFGQYASNNGVVAKSHDRDWSYNYQQRLNWHQVYGKNDIEVMLGHEYYRAYGYALSAARHNQFSVNNKELAGAVVLDSGNSSSSEYNTESWLSRIMYNYDTRYFGSVSVMRQASSRFHQDSWWGTFW
;
A
#
# COMPACT_ATOMS: atom_id res chain seq x y z
N GLU A 1 19.53 -6.49 -3.63
CA GLU A 1 18.34 -7.32 -3.87
C GLU A 1 18.75 -8.78 -4.03
N TYR A 2 18.00 -9.68 -3.40
CA TYR A 2 18.24 -11.12 -3.46
C TYR A 2 16.92 -11.82 -3.79
N THR A 3 16.95 -12.70 -4.79
CA THR A 3 15.77 -13.46 -5.20
C THR A 3 16.11 -14.94 -5.33
N ILE A 4 15.30 -15.79 -4.72
CA ILE A 4 15.35 -17.23 -4.86
C ILE A 4 14.03 -17.67 -5.48
N THR A 5 14.10 -18.46 -6.56
CA THR A 5 12.93 -18.97 -7.28
C THR A 5 13.06 -20.47 -7.47
N ALA A 6 11.98 -21.19 -7.21
CA ALA A 6 11.84 -22.60 -7.50
C ALA A 6 10.57 -22.82 -8.31
N ASN A 7 10.66 -23.58 -9.39
CA ASN A 7 9.54 -23.97 -10.22
C ASN A 7 9.68 -25.42 -10.67
N GLY A 8 8.55 -26.06 -10.87
CA GLY A 8 8.53 -27.43 -11.36
C GLY A 8 7.18 -27.78 -11.96
N SER A 9 7.19 -28.83 -12.74
CA SER A 9 5.98 -29.37 -13.36
C SER A 9 5.99 -30.90 -13.30
N THR A 10 4.80 -31.46 -13.20
CA THR A 10 4.50 -32.88 -13.32
C THR A 10 3.41 -33.04 -14.37
N ASP A 11 3.10 -34.28 -14.75
CA ASP A 11 1.98 -34.56 -15.67
C ASP A 11 0.62 -34.05 -15.12
N LYS A 12 0.52 -33.85 -13.82
CA LYS A 12 -0.73 -33.44 -13.14
C LYS A 12 -0.72 -32.03 -12.60
N GLY A 13 0.42 -31.33 -12.60
CA GLY A 13 0.41 -30.02 -12.00
C GLY A 13 1.72 -29.25 -12.17
N THR A 14 1.61 -27.96 -11.90
CA THR A 14 2.73 -27.03 -11.90
C THR A 14 2.80 -26.32 -10.58
N PHE A 15 4.00 -26.02 -10.13
CA PHE A 15 4.20 -25.18 -8.96
C PHE A 15 5.29 -24.13 -9.22
N TYR A 16 5.16 -23.03 -8.54
CA TYR A 16 6.09 -21.92 -8.54
C TYR A 16 6.20 -21.36 -7.14
N GLY A 17 7.41 -21.13 -6.68
CA GLY A 17 7.69 -20.45 -5.42
C GLY A 17 8.80 -19.45 -5.61
N SER A 18 8.69 -18.28 -4.99
CA SER A 18 9.76 -17.29 -4.95
C SER A 18 9.79 -16.55 -3.64
N VAL A 19 10.99 -16.21 -3.23
CA VAL A 19 11.26 -15.32 -2.10
C VAL A 19 12.21 -14.24 -2.58
N ASN A 20 11.88 -12.99 -2.28
CA ASN A 20 12.67 -11.83 -2.63
C ASN A 20 12.91 -10.96 -1.39
N TYR A 21 14.12 -10.50 -1.22
CA TYR A 21 14.49 -9.47 -0.25
C TYR A 21 15.17 -8.31 -0.95
N LEU A 22 14.64 -7.11 -0.75
CA LEU A 22 15.18 -5.86 -1.25
C LEU A 22 15.56 -4.98 -0.06
N SER A 23 16.77 -4.44 -0.08
CA SER A 23 17.20 -3.34 0.78
C SER A 23 17.87 -2.28 -0.09
N ASN A 24 17.41 -1.06 0.02
CA ASN A 24 17.87 0.07 -0.76
C ASN A 24 17.96 1.29 0.13
N ASP A 25 19.12 1.91 0.21
CA ASP A 25 19.32 3.17 0.91
C ASP A 25 19.13 4.31 -0.10
N GLY A 26 18.40 5.35 0.32
CA GLY A 26 18.18 6.52 -0.51
C GLY A 26 19.42 7.41 -0.60
N ILE A 27 19.41 8.33 -1.55
CA ILE A 27 20.49 9.32 -1.74
C ILE A 27 20.46 10.44 -0.70
N THR A 28 19.34 10.60 0.00
CA THR A 28 19.16 11.58 1.07
C THR A 28 19.32 10.90 2.43
N ALA A 29 19.79 11.66 3.42
CA ALA A 29 19.94 11.17 4.78
C ALA A 29 18.62 10.62 5.33
N ALA A 30 18.69 9.55 6.12
CA ALA A 30 17.56 8.89 6.78
C ALA A 30 16.42 8.45 5.82
N SER A 31 16.71 8.18 4.56
CA SER A 31 15.80 7.56 3.63
C SER A 31 16.26 6.16 3.26
N ASP A 32 15.42 5.17 3.47
CA ASP A 32 15.68 3.77 3.12
C ASP A 32 14.38 3.03 2.81
N TYR A 33 14.49 1.95 2.09
CA TYR A 33 13.38 1.05 1.75
C TYR A 33 13.81 -0.40 1.88
N LYS A 34 13.10 -1.16 2.69
CA LYS A 34 13.28 -2.61 2.85
C LYS A 34 11.99 -3.33 2.53
N ARG A 35 12.10 -4.41 1.77
CA ARG A 35 10.93 -5.23 1.41
C ARG A 35 11.29 -6.70 1.37
N PHE A 36 10.47 -7.48 2.02
CA PHE A 36 10.40 -8.93 1.86
C PHE A 36 9.15 -9.30 1.10
N THR A 37 9.26 -10.15 0.08
CA THR A 37 8.10 -10.72 -0.61
C THR A 37 8.25 -12.22 -0.77
N SER A 38 7.14 -12.95 -0.59
CA SER A 38 7.05 -14.35 -0.93
C SER A 38 5.86 -14.60 -1.83
N ARG A 39 6.02 -15.50 -2.80
CA ARG A 39 4.95 -15.92 -3.71
C ARG A 39 4.95 -17.43 -3.84
N PHE A 40 3.77 -17.96 -3.85
CA PHE A 40 3.54 -19.38 -4.11
C PHE A 40 2.36 -19.51 -5.06
N LYS A 41 2.54 -20.31 -6.11
CA LYS A 41 1.47 -20.67 -7.04
C LYS A 41 1.52 -22.17 -7.29
N ALA A 42 0.38 -22.82 -7.24
CA ALA A 42 0.23 -24.22 -7.60
C ALA A 42 -1.08 -24.42 -8.37
N ASP A 43 -1.00 -25.21 -9.43
CA ASP A 43 -2.15 -25.73 -10.17
C ASP A 43 -2.02 -27.25 -10.22
N TYR A 44 -3.09 -27.96 -9.83
CA TYR A 44 -3.04 -29.42 -9.75
C TYR A 44 -4.33 -30.07 -10.27
N GLN A 45 -4.18 -31.03 -11.17
CA GLN A 45 -5.26 -31.88 -11.70
C GLN A 45 -5.51 -33.04 -10.73
N VAL A 46 -6.43 -32.86 -9.78
CA VAL A 46 -6.74 -33.84 -8.73
C VAL A 46 -7.40 -35.08 -9.31
N LYS A 47 -8.32 -34.88 -10.24
CA LYS A 47 -9.05 -35.89 -11.00
C LYS A 47 -9.20 -35.39 -12.44
N PRO A 48 -9.50 -36.25 -13.42
CA PRO A 48 -9.76 -35.80 -14.81
C PRO A 48 -10.83 -34.71 -14.93
N TRP A 49 -11.74 -34.66 -13.98
CA TRP A 49 -12.85 -33.71 -13.93
C TRP A 49 -12.65 -32.56 -12.91
N LEU A 50 -11.58 -32.59 -12.08
CA LEU A 50 -11.32 -31.59 -11.02
C LEU A 50 -9.89 -31.05 -11.10
N ARG A 51 -9.74 -29.77 -11.36
CA ARG A 51 -8.51 -29.00 -11.25
C ARG A 51 -8.62 -27.97 -10.15
N LEU A 52 -7.61 -27.90 -9.28
CA LEU A 52 -7.49 -26.91 -8.22
C LEU A 52 -6.29 -26.00 -8.48
N GLY A 53 -6.45 -24.74 -8.19
CA GLY A 53 -5.40 -23.74 -8.26
C GLY A 53 -5.32 -22.95 -6.96
N ALA A 54 -4.11 -22.61 -6.56
CA ALA A 54 -3.84 -21.71 -5.44
C ALA A 54 -2.76 -20.71 -5.85
N ASN A 55 -2.95 -19.45 -5.49
CA ASN A 55 -1.95 -18.40 -5.66
C ASN A 55 -1.93 -17.57 -4.38
N PHE A 56 -0.76 -17.49 -3.78
CA PHE A 56 -0.54 -16.77 -2.54
C PHE A 56 0.64 -15.82 -2.72
N SER A 57 0.49 -14.59 -2.27
CA SER A 57 1.54 -13.57 -2.27
C SER A 57 1.48 -12.80 -0.96
N TYR A 58 2.60 -12.74 -0.27
CA TYR A 58 2.78 -11.94 0.93
C TYR A 58 3.93 -10.96 0.73
N GLY A 59 3.75 -9.73 1.15
CA GLY A 59 4.76 -8.69 1.15
C GLY A 59 4.81 -7.98 2.51
N HIS A 60 6.00 -7.79 3.03
CA HIS A 60 6.28 -6.92 4.16
C HIS A 60 7.24 -5.83 3.70
N TYR A 61 6.92 -4.58 4.01
CA TYR A 61 7.80 -3.46 3.69
C TYR A 61 7.95 -2.51 4.89
N ASN A 62 9.11 -1.90 4.95
CA ASN A 62 9.43 -0.85 5.93
C ASN A 62 10.29 0.19 5.24
N TYR A 63 9.91 1.45 5.35
CA TYR A 63 10.71 2.52 4.80
C TYR A 63 10.67 3.78 5.65
N ASN A 64 11.75 4.54 5.58
CA ASN A 64 11.86 5.89 6.09
C ASN A 64 11.87 6.87 4.92
N SER A 65 11.17 7.98 5.07
CA SER A 65 11.09 9.02 4.05
C SER A 65 11.22 10.41 4.65
N LEU A 66 11.51 11.39 3.81
CA LEU A 66 11.62 12.80 4.23
C LEU A 66 10.26 13.53 4.30
N GLY A 67 9.13 12.80 4.18
CA GLY A 67 7.80 13.40 4.11
C GLY A 67 7.37 13.79 2.70
N ASN A 68 6.24 14.49 2.58
CA ASN A 68 5.57 14.76 1.31
C ASN A 68 6.24 15.87 0.49
N ASP A 69 6.41 15.64 -0.80
CA ASP A 69 6.98 16.59 -1.76
C ASP A 69 6.09 17.81 -2.06
N GLY A 70 4.80 17.75 -1.71
CA GLY A 70 3.79 18.71 -2.13
C GLY A 70 3.44 19.80 -1.12
N ASP A 71 4.04 19.81 0.04
CA ASP A 71 3.55 20.57 1.19
C ASP A 71 4.06 22.01 1.26
N GLY A 72 4.91 22.49 0.37
CA GLY A 72 5.46 23.84 0.45
C GLY A 72 6.11 24.20 1.80
N SER A 73 6.16 23.23 2.72
CA SER A 73 6.77 23.33 4.04
C SER A 73 8.28 23.46 3.89
N SER A 74 8.85 24.43 4.58
CA SER A 74 10.28 24.68 4.56
C SER A 74 11.09 23.67 5.36
N SER A 75 10.46 22.66 5.98
CA SER A 75 11.13 21.71 6.85
C SER A 75 10.96 20.27 6.38
N GLY A 76 12.07 19.52 6.35
CA GLY A 76 12.11 18.07 6.30
C GLY A 76 11.65 17.39 5.00
N ASN A 77 11.50 18.13 3.91
CA ASN A 77 11.12 17.57 2.62
C ASN A 77 12.21 17.74 1.55
N LYS A 78 12.03 17.15 0.38
CA LYS A 78 12.97 17.28 -0.75
C LYS A 78 13.17 18.74 -1.19
N PHE A 79 12.14 19.58 -1.06
CA PHE A 79 12.24 21.00 -1.35
C PHE A 79 13.31 21.68 -0.50
N SER A 80 13.37 21.38 0.79
CA SER A 80 14.38 21.94 1.70
C SER A 80 15.81 21.57 1.29
N PHE A 81 16.03 20.32 0.85
CA PHE A 81 17.35 19.88 0.37
C PHE A 81 17.79 20.57 -0.91
N THR A 82 16.88 20.90 -1.80
CA THR A 82 17.19 21.46 -3.10
C THR A 82 17.21 22.99 -3.11
N ASN A 83 16.49 23.64 -2.20
CA ASN A 83 16.28 25.08 -2.22
C ASN A 83 17.03 25.86 -1.13
N ILE A 84 17.55 25.18 -0.10
CA ILE A 84 18.38 25.83 0.91
C ILE A 84 19.71 26.30 0.29
N SER A 85 20.09 27.53 0.57
CA SER A 85 21.36 28.07 0.06
C SER A 85 22.56 27.33 0.65
N PRO A 86 23.56 26.94 -0.15
CA PRO A 86 24.78 26.28 0.33
C PRO A 86 25.67 27.14 1.22
N ILE A 87 25.41 28.45 1.29
CA ILE A 87 26.13 29.34 2.24
C ILE A 87 25.62 29.20 3.67
N TYR A 88 24.45 28.59 3.88
CA TYR A 88 23.92 28.41 5.23
C TYR A 88 24.59 27.19 5.91
N PRO A 89 25.13 27.36 7.11
CA PRO A 89 25.77 26.27 7.85
C PRO A 89 24.73 25.25 8.27
N ILE A 90 25.15 23.99 8.37
CA ILE A 90 24.35 22.90 8.91
C ILE A 90 24.33 22.94 10.45
N TYR A 91 25.48 23.23 11.02
CA TYR A 91 25.70 23.22 12.48
C TYR A 91 25.86 24.63 13.03
N MET A 92 25.41 24.83 14.25
CA MET A 92 25.72 26.04 15.01
C MET A 92 27.22 26.06 15.33
N CYS A 93 27.85 27.23 15.11
CA CYS A 93 29.25 27.46 15.45
C CYS A 93 29.36 28.65 16.38
N ASP A 94 30.37 28.61 17.26
CA ASP A 94 30.80 29.77 18.05
C ASP A 94 31.57 30.79 17.19
N ALA A 95 32.05 31.85 17.83
CA ALA A 95 32.80 32.90 17.15
C ALA A 95 34.16 32.42 16.58
N GLU A 96 34.73 31.35 17.12
CA GLU A 96 35.95 30.69 16.70
C GLU A 96 35.69 29.59 15.66
N VAL A 97 34.45 29.44 15.17
CA VAL A 97 34.00 28.45 14.18
C VAL A 97 34.04 27.00 14.71
N ASN A 98 34.05 26.80 16.04
CA ASN A 98 33.87 25.47 16.60
C ASN A 98 32.41 25.06 16.62
N ILE A 99 32.14 23.81 16.26
CA ILE A 99 30.79 23.27 16.27
C ILE A 99 30.27 23.16 17.71
N MET A 100 29.11 23.73 17.97
CA MET A 100 28.46 23.71 19.28
C MET A 100 27.74 22.38 19.53
N PHE A 101 27.61 22.03 20.81
CA PHE A 101 26.88 20.84 21.26
C PHE A 101 25.67 21.26 22.09
N ASN A 102 24.49 20.71 21.73
CA ASN A 102 23.29 20.89 22.52
C ASN A 102 23.25 19.83 23.63
N LYS A 103 23.42 20.29 24.87
CA LYS A 103 23.49 19.39 26.05
C LYS A 103 22.13 18.73 26.37
N GLU A 104 21.01 19.40 26.10
CA GLU A 104 19.68 18.88 26.38
C GLU A 104 19.29 17.78 25.40
N ALA A 105 19.61 17.99 24.12
CA ALA A 105 19.38 17.00 23.09
C ALA A 105 20.43 15.86 23.09
N GLY A 106 21.58 16.08 23.71
CA GLY A 106 22.69 15.14 23.69
C GLY A 106 23.35 14.97 22.31
N ILE A 107 23.18 15.93 21.40
CA ILE A 107 23.66 15.90 20.02
C ILE A 107 24.29 17.25 19.63
N THR A 108 24.97 17.27 18.49
CA THR A 108 25.45 18.50 17.86
C THR A 108 24.27 19.47 17.62
N ALA A 109 24.51 20.75 17.92
CA ALA A 109 23.53 21.80 17.69
C ALA A 109 23.42 22.13 16.19
N TYR A 110 22.23 22.18 15.69
CA TYR A 110 21.93 22.49 14.28
C TYR A 110 21.53 23.97 14.13
N ASP A 111 21.97 24.60 13.04
CA ASP A 111 21.63 25.98 12.71
C ASP A 111 20.32 26.06 11.91
N TYR A 112 19.30 26.60 12.51
CA TYR A 112 18.00 26.87 11.86
C TYR A 112 17.87 28.30 11.34
N GLY A 113 18.87 29.16 11.57
CA GLY A 113 18.83 30.55 11.12
C GLY A 113 17.70 31.37 11.75
N ASP A 114 17.32 31.05 12.96
CA ASP A 114 16.22 31.64 13.73
C ASP A 114 16.67 32.81 14.61
N GLY A 115 17.92 33.25 14.50
CA GLY A 115 18.49 34.33 15.25
C GLY A 115 19.01 33.96 16.64
N THR A 116 19.01 32.67 17.01
CA THR A 116 19.46 32.23 18.34
C THR A 116 20.95 32.41 18.53
N VAL A 117 21.78 32.18 17.50
CA VAL A 117 23.26 32.31 17.59
C VAL A 117 23.82 33.32 16.58
N ALA A 118 23.19 33.44 15.43
CA ALA A 118 23.52 34.37 14.34
C ALA A 118 22.32 35.20 13.92
N ALA A 119 22.50 36.11 12.97
CA ALA A 119 21.37 36.88 12.41
C ALA A 119 20.35 35.95 11.76
N PHE A 120 19.08 36.38 11.80
CA PHE A 120 18.01 35.70 11.08
C PHE A 120 18.39 35.50 9.60
N ARG A 121 18.15 34.29 9.10
CA ARG A 121 18.24 34.06 7.67
C ARG A 121 17.10 34.78 6.93
N PRO A 122 17.38 35.50 5.85
CA PRO A 122 16.34 36.17 5.08
C PRO A 122 15.45 35.19 4.29
N TYR A 123 15.92 33.95 4.10
CA TYR A 123 15.22 32.91 3.36
C TYR A 123 15.35 31.58 4.10
N MET A 124 14.23 30.82 4.21
CA MET A 124 14.15 29.52 4.89
C MET A 124 14.64 29.56 6.36
N SER A 125 14.35 30.63 7.09
CA SER A 125 14.54 30.69 8.53
C SER A 125 13.65 29.65 9.23
N GLY A 126 14.18 29.02 10.27
CA GLY A 126 13.47 27.94 10.98
C GLY A 126 13.54 26.57 10.30
N SER A 127 14.38 26.43 9.25
CA SER A 127 14.53 25.16 8.51
C SER A 127 15.98 24.67 8.51
N ASN A 128 16.18 23.37 8.75
CA ASN A 128 17.46 22.68 8.54
C ASN A 128 17.17 21.25 8.06
N ALA A 129 17.25 21.03 6.75
CA ALA A 129 16.87 19.79 6.11
C ALA A 129 17.65 18.56 6.63
N ILE A 130 18.95 18.74 6.94
CA ILE A 130 19.79 17.66 7.46
C ILE A 130 19.38 17.30 8.89
N SER A 131 19.17 18.31 9.76
CA SER A 131 18.67 18.08 11.11
C SER A 131 17.31 17.39 11.10
N ASP A 132 16.37 17.91 10.30
CA ASP A 132 15.01 17.36 10.22
C ASP A 132 15.04 15.90 9.74
N ALA A 133 15.90 15.56 8.78
CA ALA A 133 16.06 14.20 8.31
C ALA A 133 16.65 13.25 9.37
N LEU A 134 17.62 13.71 10.17
CA LEU A 134 18.34 12.87 11.11
C LEU A 134 17.66 12.76 12.49
N VAL A 135 16.95 13.79 12.92
CA VAL A 135 16.40 13.90 14.27
C VAL A 135 14.90 13.60 14.31
N ASN A 136 14.18 13.91 13.24
CA ASN A 136 12.79 13.56 13.08
C ASN A 136 12.62 12.13 12.53
N THR A 137 11.46 11.55 12.70
CA THR A 137 11.13 10.24 12.13
C THR A 137 9.94 10.37 11.18
N SER A 138 10.06 9.75 10.01
CA SER A 138 8.93 9.49 9.13
C SER A 138 9.08 8.06 8.61
N ASN A 139 8.43 7.13 9.29
CA ASN A 139 8.53 5.70 9.03
C ASN A 139 7.17 5.13 8.66
N VAL A 140 7.15 4.26 7.66
CA VAL A 140 5.99 3.47 7.28
C VAL A 140 6.37 2.00 7.23
N GLU A 141 5.61 1.18 7.92
CA GLU A 141 5.72 -0.27 7.94
C GLU A 141 4.39 -0.89 7.55
N GLY A 142 4.41 -1.84 6.61
CA GLY A 142 3.17 -2.44 6.15
C GLY A 142 3.30 -3.88 5.69
N ASN A 143 2.12 -4.51 5.58
CA ASN A 143 1.96 -5.88 5.15
C ASN A 143 0.91 -5.93 4.04
N THR A 144 1.18 -6.71 3.00
CA THR A 144 0.22 -7.01 1.94
C THR A 144 0.05 -8.52 1.83
N LEU A 145 -1.19 -8.95 1.70
CA LEU A 145 -1.54 -10.35 1.48
C LEU A 145 -2.50 -10.43 0.29
N ASN A 146 -2.19 -11.30 -0.66
CA ASN A 146 -3.10 -11.65 -1.74
C ASN A 146 -3.18 -13.17 -1.83
N ALA A 147 -4.37 -13.72 -1.64
CA ALA A 147 -4.62 -15.15 -1.70
C ALA A 147 -5.77 -15.44 -2.66
N THR A 148 -5.51 -16.27 -3.66
CA THR A 148 -6.51 -16.70 -4.63
C THR A 148 -6.60 -18.22 -4.61
N GLY A 149 -7.81 -18.74 -4.42
CA GLY A 149 -8.15 -20.13 -4.63
C GLY A 149 -9.03 -20.30 -5.86
N SER A 150 -8.78 -21.31 -6.68
CA SER A 150 -9.60 -21.64 -7.82
C SER A 150 -9.92 -23.12 -7.91
N ALA A 151 -11.12 -23.42 -8.40
CA ALA A 151 -11.56 -24.78 -8.71
C ALA A 151 -12.24 -24.79 -10.07
N GLU A 152 -11.80 -25.70 -10.94
CA GLU A 152 -12.44 -26.00 -12.22
C GLU A 152 -12.99 -27.42 -12.16
N ILE A 153 -14.29 -27.56 -12.39
CA ILE A 153 -15.02 -28.84 -12.36
C ILE A 153 -15.62 -29.07 -13.75
N ARG A 154 -15.14 -30.11 -14.42
CA ARG A 154 -15.68 -30.57 -15.70
C ARG A 154 -16.82 -31.50 -15.44
N LEU A 155 -18.01 -31.12 -15.84
CA LEU A 155 -19.24 -31.86 -15.68
C LEU A 155 -19.62 -32.58 -17.00
N PRO A 156 -20.49 -33.58 -16.96
CA PRO A 156 -21.00 -34.20 -18.17
C PRO A 156 -21.67 -33.20 -19.12
N TYR A 157 -21.86 -33.60 -20.37
CA TYR A 157 -22.59 -32.86 -21.39
C TYR A 157 -22.01 -31.50 -21.76
N GLY A 158 -20.66 -31.32 -21.61
CA GLY A 158 -19.96 -30.09 -22.03
C GLY A 158 -20.02 -28.93 -21.05
N PHE A 159 -20.50 -29.15 -19.81
CA PHE A 159 -20.47 -28.13 -18.77
C PHE A 159 -19.12 -28.06 -18.08
N THR A 160 -18.70 -26.85 -17.78
CA THR A 160 -17.51 -26.57 -16.93
C THR A 160 -17.90 -25.51 -15.91
N PHE A 161 -17.79 -25.84 -14.63
CA PHE A 161 -17.96 -24.89 -13.54
C PHE A 161 -16.60 -24.42 -13.05
N THR A 162 -16.42 -23.11 -12.97
CA THR A 162 -15.20 -22.49 -12.46
C THR A 162 -15.52 -21.56 -11.29
N SER A 163 -14.87 -21.79 -10.17
CA SER A 163 -14.94 -20.94 -8.98
C SER A 163 -13.58 -20.29 -8.75
N ILE A 164 -13.51 -18.98 -8.61
CA ILE A 164 -12.33 -18.21 -8.29
C ILE A 164 -12.65 -17.32 -7.09
N ASN A 165 -11.88 -17.46 -6.02
CA ASN A 165 -12.07 -16.68 -4.80
C ASN A 165 -10.75 -16.00 -4.47
N ASN A 166 -10.78 -14.69 -4.29
CA ASN A 166 -9.62 -13.89 -3.96
C ASN A 166 -9.88 -13.09 -2.68
N VAL A 167 -8.87 -13.05 -1.82
CA VAL A 167 -8.82 -12.17 -0.64
C VAL A 167 -7.56 -11.32 -0.76
N TYR A 168 -7.72 -10.03 -0.60
CA TYR A 168 -6.64 -9.06 -0.55
C TYR A 168 -6.68 -8.31 0.77
N LEU A 169 -5.53 -8.17 1.41
CA LEU A 169 -5.32 -7.38 2.62
C LEU A 169 -4.13 -6.46 2.40
N ASN A 170 -4.31 -5.19 2.72
CA ASN A 170 -3.24 -4.22 2.85
C ASN A 170 -3.38 -3.54 4.20
N GLU A 171 -2.32 -3.57 5.00
CA GLU A 171 -2.28 -2.96 6.32
C GLU A 171 -0.97 -2.23 6.48
N TYR A 172 -1.01 -0.97 6.91
CA TYR A 172 0.21 -0.25 7.22
C TYR A 172 0.05 0.65 8.44
N ARG A 173 1.18 0.90 9.07
CA ARG A 173 1.32 1.84 10.18
C ARG A 173 2.33 2.90 9.79
N ALA A 174 1.97 4.16 9.98
CA ALA A 174 2.90 5.26 9.86
C ALA A 174 3.22 5.85 11.23
N THR A 175 4.48 6.19 11.45
CA THR A 175 4.96 6.87 12.63
C THR A 175 5.72 8.11 12.20
N SER A 176 5.29 9.28 12.66
CA SER A 176 5.97 10.53 12.44
C SER A 176 6.29 11.16 13.80
N THR A 177 7.53 11.60 13.97
CA THR A 177 7.93 12.35 15.16
C THR A 177 8.70 13.58 14.76
N THR A 178 8.44 14.70 15.43
CA THR A 178 9.27 15.89 15.36
C THR A 178 9.98 16.10 16.70
N ASN A 179 11.24 16.51 16.63
CA ASN A 179 12.03 16.69 17.82
C ASN A 179 11.63 17.96 18.60
N PRO A 180 11.83 17.97 19.94
CA PRO A 180 11.46 19.11 20.79
C PRO A 180 12.50 20.24 20.80
N TYR A 181 13.71 20.03 20.23
CA TYR A 181 14.85 20.90 20.49
C TYR A 181 15.09 21.93 19.41
N PHE A 182 14.71 21.62 18.16
CA PHE A 182 15.06 22.41 17.00
C PHE A 182 13.88 22.56 16.03
N GLY A 183 13.94 23.66 15.25
CA GLY A 183 13.09 23.86 14.12
C GLY A 183 11.72 24.41 14.43
N GLN A 184 10.89 24.37 13.44
CA GLN A 184 9.58 25.03 13.40
C GLN A 184 8.61 24.54 14.49
N TYR A 185 8.75 23.28 14.93
CA TYR A 185 7.86 22.65 15.93
C TYR A 185 8.49 22.53 17.33
N ALA A 186 9.65 23.13 17.57
CA ALA A 186 10.29 23.11 18.87
C ALA A 186 9.40 23.70 19.99
N SER A 187 8.58 24.71 19.66
CA SER A 187 7.61 25.32 20.60
C SER A 187 6.55 24.33 21.13
N ASN A 188 6.30 23.24 20.41
CA ASN A 188 5.37 22.19 20.82
C ASN A 188 6.03 21.12 21.71
N ASN A 189 7.31 21.29 22.03
CA ASN A 189 8.10 20.32 22.80
C ASN A 189 8.00 18.89 22.25
N GLY A 190 8.16 18.76 20.91
CA GLY A 190 8.09 17.50 20.18
C GLY A 190 6.65 17.01 19.92
N VAL A 191 6.47 16.38 18.78
CA VAL A 191 5.19 15.81 18.35
C VAL A 191 5.37 14.34 18.01
N VAL A 192 4.43 13.51 18.39
CA VAL A 192 4.29 12.11 17.93
C VAL A 192 2.95 11.98 17.23
N ALA A 193 3.00 11.58 15.96
CA ALA A 193 1.80 11.22 15.20
C ALA A 193 1.91 9.77 14.73
N LYS A 194 0.79 9.06 14.82
CA LYS A 194 0.66 7.69 14.32
C LYS A 194 -0.61 7.52 13.53
N SER A 195 -0.52 6.75 12.46
CA SER A 195 -1.70 6.23 11.77
C SER A 195 -1.61 4.72 11.59
N HIS A 196 -2.78 4.10 11.49
CA HIS A 196 -2.97 2.70 11.15
C HIS A 196 -4.11 2.59 10.16
N ASP A 197 -3.80 2.11 8.98
CA ASP A 197 -4.74 1.94 7.88
C ASP A 197 -4.80 0.46 7.52
N ARG A 198 -6.01 -0.04 7.33
CA ARG A 198 -6.25 -1.43 6.98
C ARG A 198 -7.35 -1.52 5.94
N ASP A 199 -6.98 -1.97 4.76
CA ASP A 199 -7.89 -2.26 3.66
C ASP A 199 -7.94 -3.75 3.39
N TRP A 200 -9.14 -4.29 3.27
CA TRP A 200 -9.31 -5.64 2.79
C TRP A 200 -10.42 -5.72 1.76
N SER A 201 -10.26 -6.62 0.81
CA SER A 201 -11.28 -6.90 -0.17
C SER A 201 -11.41 -8.40 -0.43
N TYR A 202 -12.59 -8.77 -0.81
CA TYR A 202 -12.96 -10.11 -1.17
C TYR A 202 -13.65 -10.10 -2.53
N ASN A 203 -13.17 -10.95 -3.45
CA ASN A 203 -13.77 -11.15 -4.76
C ASN A 203 -14.14 -12.61 -4.92
N TYR A 204 -15.41 -12.85 -5.22
CA TYR A 204 -16.00 -14.15 -5.40
C TYR A 204 -16.55 -14.24 -6.81
N GLN A 205 -15.98 -15.11 -7.65
CA GLN A 205 -16.40 -15.31 -9.03
C GLN A 205 -16.81 -16.76 -9.27
N GLN A 206 -18.00 -16.95 -9.81
CA GLN A 206 -18.55 -18.25 -10.19
C GLN A 206 -18.94 -18.20 -11.66
N ARG A 207 -18.48 -19.14 -12.45
CA ARG A 207 -18.81 -19.24 -13.87
C ARG A 207 -19.24 -20.65 -14.22
N LEU A 208 -20.35 -20.76 -14.97
CA LEU A 208 -20.80 -21.98 -15.59
C LEU A 208 -20.73 -21.80 -17.11
N ASN A 209 -19.85 -22.54 -17.72
CA ASN A 209 -19.71 -22.59 -19.18
C ASN A 209 -20.32 -23.89 -19.71
N TRP A 210 -21.06 -23.78 -20.81
CA TRP A 210 -21.51 -24.90 -21.59
C TRP A 210 -21.01 -24.76 -23.02
N HIS A 211 -20.37 -25.78 -23.56
CA HIS A 211 -19.81 -25.79 -24.90
C HIS A 211 -20.17 -27.10 -25.60
N GLN A 212 -20.75 -27.01 -26.78
CA GLN A 212 -21.11 -28.16 -27.62
C GLN A 212 -20.97 -27.85 -29.11
N VAL A 213 -20.54 -28.87 -29.84
CA VAL A 213 -20.45 -28.84 -31.31
C VAL A 213 -21.43 -29.83 -31.90
N TYR A 214 -22.38 -29.34 -32.69
CA TYR A 214 -23.37 -30.14 -33.41
C TYR A 214 -23.19 -29.97 -34.92
N GLY A 215 -22.44 -30.89 -35.55
CA GLY A 215 -22.11 -30.79 -36.96
C GLY A 215 -21.26 -29.55 -37.24
N LYS A 216 -21.84 -28.58 -37.96
CA LYS A 216 -21.19 -27.30 -38.28
C LYS A 216 -21.48 -26.20 -37.27
N ASN A 217 -22.32 -26.48 -36.28
CA ASN A 217 -22.74 -25.52 -35.28
C ASN A 217 -21.87 -25.68 -34.02
N ASP A 218 -21.16 -24.64 -33.65
CA ASP A 218 -20.36 -24.56 -32.42
C ASP A 218 -20.98 -23.49 -31.54
N ILE A 219 -21.42 -23.89 -30.34
CA ILE A 219 -22.22 -23.05 -29.42
C ILE A 219 -21.53 -23.05 -28.06
N GLU A 220 -21.26 -21.85 -27.57
CA GLU A 220 -20.78 -21.64 -26.19
C GLU A 220 -21.72 -20.71 -25.44
N VAL A 221 -22.12 -21.11 -24.24
CA VAL A 221 -22.97 -20.32 -23.33
C VAL A 221 -22.22 -20.19 -22.01
N MET A 222 -22.10 -18.96 -21.51
CA MET A 222 -21.51 -18.66 -20.21
C MET A 222 -22.52 -17.93 -19.33
N LEU A 223 -22.66 -18.40 -18.09
CA LEU A 223 -23.32 -17.68 -17.00
C LEU A 223 -22.28 -17.40 -15.92
N GLY A 224 -22.18 -16.16 -15.49
CA GLY A 224 -21.26 -15.71 -14.48
C GLY A 224 -21.96 -14.95 -13.35
N HIS A 225 -21.48 -15.15 -12.15
CA HIS A 225 -21.82 -14.34 -10.98
C HIS A 225 -20.52 -13.87 -10.33
N GLU A 226 -20.45 -12.58 -10.04
CA GLU A 226 -19.34 -11.97 -9.33
C GLU A 226 -19.88 -11.13 -8.18
N TYR A 227 -19.26 -11.30 -7.01
CA TYR A 227 -19.48 -10.47 -5.84
C TYR A 227 -18.14 -9.94 -5.34
N TYR A 228 -18.07 -8.61 -5.19
CA TYR A 228 -16.91 -7.92 -4.65
C TYR A 228 -17.32 -7.11 -3.45
N ARG A 229 -16.52 -7.19 -2.39
CA ARG A 229 -16.64 -6.37 -1.18
C ARG A 229 -15.30 -5.77 -0.84
N ALA A 230 -15.28 -4.47 -0.58
CA ALA A 230 -14.12 -3.75 -0.06
C ALA A 230 -14.48 -3.06 1.25
N TYR A 231 -13.55 -3.12 2.19
CA TYR A 231 -13.65 -2.49 3.50
C TYR A 231 -12.34 -1.78 3.80
N GLY A 232 -12.42 -0.50 4.18
CA GLY A 232 -11.31 0.32 4.63
C GLY A 232 -11.53 0.78 6.06
N TYR A 233 -10.48 0.77 6.85
CA TYR A 233 -10.44 1.32 8.20
C TYR A 233 -9.18 2.16 8.36
N ALA A 234 -9.34 3.38 8.88
CA ALA A 234 -8.25 4.29 9.18
C ALA A 234 -8.38 4.79 10.62
N LEU A 235 -7.25 4.82 11.31
CA LEU A 235 -7.10 5.39 12.65
C LEU A 235 -5.88 6.30 12.64
N SER A 236 -5.99 7.52 13.15
CA SER A 236 -4.88 8.43 13.34
C SER A 236 -4.96 9.17 14.65
N ALA A 237 -3.81 9.45 15.24
CA ALA A 237 -3.73 10.29 16.43
C ALA A 237 -2.38 11.02 16.46
N ALA A 238 -2.38 12.21 17.04
CA ALA A 238 -1.18 12.99 17.30
C ALA A 238 -1.21 13.55 18.72
N ARG A 239 -0.03 13.61 19.34
CA ARG A 239 0.20 14.22 20.64
C ARG A 239 1.49 15.03 20.62
N HIS A 240 1.51 16.10 21.37
CA HIS A 240 2.73 16.88 21.63
C HIS A 240 3.13 16.89 23.10
N ASN A 241 4.24 17.56 23.39
CA ASN A 241 4.86 17.61 24.71
C ASN A 241 5.40 16.22 25.12
N GLN A 242 6.47 15.80 24.43
CA GLN A 242 7.11 14.50 24.66
C GLN A 242 7.93 14.48 25.95
N PHE A 243 7.87 13.36 26.67
CA PHE A 243 8.77 13.10 27.79
C PHE A 243 10.21 12.72 27.35
N SER A 244 10.33 12.10 26.18
CA SER A 244 11.60 11.64 25.66
C SER A 244 11.52 11.42 24.15
N VAL A 245 12.49 11.91 23.41
CA VAL A 245 12.63 11.73 21.96
C VAL A 245 12.81 10.27 21.55
N ASN A 246 13.29 9.42 22.46
CA ASN A 246 13.47 8.00 22.18
C ASN A 246 12.16 7.21 22.27
N ASN A 247 11.11 7.79 22.90
CA ASN A 247 9.79 7.15 22.97
C ASN A 247 8.90 7.68 21.84
N LYS A 248 8.81 6.89 20.77
CA LYS A 248 8.00 7.20 19.57
C LYS A 248 6.54 6.73 19.71
N GLU A 249 6.06 6.42 20.92
CA GLU A 249 4.69 6.03 21.18
C GLU A 249 3.85 7.23 21.61
N LEU A 250 2.55 7.22 21.26
CA LEU A 250 1.60 8.27 21.66
C LEU A 250 1.54 8.45 23.20
N ALA A 251 1.75 7.37 23.94
CA ALA A 251 1.83 7.41 25.41
C ALA A 251 3.06 8.16 25.94
N GLY A 252 4.06 8.43 25.10
CA GLY A 252 5.25 9.20 25.41
C GLY A 252 5.05 10.72 25.32
N ALA A 253 3.84 11.21 25.01
CA ALA A 253 3.51 12.61 24.91
C ALA A 253 2.21 12.92 25.68
N VAL A 254 2.14 14.12 26.28
CA VAL A 254 1.10 14.46 27.26
C VAL A 254 -0.18 14.98 26.63
N VAL A 255 -0.05 15.91 25.68
CA VAL A 255 -1.18 16.69 25.18
C VAL A 255 -1.70 16.09 23.88
N LEU A 256 -3.00 15.84 23.81
CA LEU A 256 -3.66 15.34 22.62
C LEU A 256 -3.91 16.49 21.65
N ASP A 257 -3.38 16.36 20.42
CA ASP A 257 -3.62 17.32 19.33
C ASP A 257 -4.81 16.88 18.46
N SER A 258 -4.82 15.60 18.11
CA SER A 258 -5.87 15.03 17.27
C SER A 258 -6.04 13.55 17.53
N GLY A 259 -7.23 13.07 17.30
CA GLY A 259 -7.56 11.65 17.26
C GLY A 259 -8.77 11.48 16.36
N ASN A 260 -8.65 10.63 15.35
CA ASN A 260 -9.74 10.38 14.40
C ASN A 260 -9.71 8.93 13.92
N SER A 261 -10.89 8.42 13.60
CA SER A 261 -11.03 7.13 12.94
C SER A 261 -12.18 7.18 11.94
N SER A 262 -12.05 6.41 10.87
CA SER A 262 -13.10 6.28 9.87
C SER A 262 -13.12 4.85 9.33
N SER A 263 -14.26 4.45 8.83
CA SER A 263 -14.42 3.23 8.07
C SER A 263 -15.24 3.48 6.82
N SER A 264 -14.94 2.75 5.78
CA SER A 264 -15.67 2.78 4.52
C SER A 264 -15.92 1.36 4.04
N GLU A 265 -17.06 1.16 3.42
CA GLU A 265 -17.40 -0.13 2.83
C GLU A 265 -18.15 0.11 1.54
N TYR A 266 -17.88 -0.72 0.52
CA TYR A 266 -18.75 -0.83 -0.63
C TYR A 266 -18.74 -2.24 -1.20
N ASN A 267 -19.86 -2.58 -1.85
CA ASN A 267 -20.09 -3.88 -2.47
C ASN A 267 -20.50 -3.67 -3.92
N THR A 268 -20.09 -4.60 -4.77
CA THR A 268 -20.66 -4.74 -6.11
C THR A 268 -21.08 -6.18 -6.34
N GLU A 269 -22.17 -6.37 -7.05
CA GLU A 269 -22.67 -7.68 -7.47
C GLU A 269 -22.98 -7.64 -8.95
N SER A 270 -22.54 -8.66 -9.69
CA SER A 270 -22.70 -8.72 -11.14
C SER A 270 -23.15 -10.10 -11.58
N TRP A 271 -24.14 -10.11 -12.48
CA TRP A 271 -24.58 -11.27 -13.20
C TRP A 271 -24.28 -11.08 -14.68
N LEU A 272 -23.56 -11.99 -15.28
CA LEU A 272 -23.10 -11.94 -16.66
C LEU A 272 -23.61 -13.16 -17.41
N SER A 273 -24.19 -12.94 -18.58
CA SER A 273 -24.50 -14.00 -19.55
C SER A 273 -23.88 -13.69 -20.90
N ARG A 274 -23.35 -14.69 -21.56
CA ARG A 274 -22.76 -14.57 -22.89
C ARG A 274 -23.10 -15.80 -23.71
N ILE A 275 -23.50 -15.58 -24.96
CA ILE A 275 -23.69 -16.63 -25.94
C ILE A 275 -22.74 -16.34 -27.10
N MET A 276 -21.97 -17.34 -27.52
CA MET A 276 -21.15 -17.30 -28.73
C MET A 276 -21.59 -18.41 -29.66
N TYR A 277 -21.69 -18.09 -30.94
CA TYR A 277 -22.09 -19.00 -31.98
C TYR A 277 -21.12 -18.91 -33.16
N ASN A 278 -20.69 -20.04 -33.64
CA ASN A 278 -19.87 -20.18 -34.83
C ASN A 278 -20.44 -21.24 -35.73
N TYR A 279 -20.69 -20.88 -36.99
CA TYR A 279 -21.17 -21.80 -38.03
C TYR A 279 -20.06 -22.04 -39.05
N ASP A 280 -19.62 -23.30 -39.19
CA ASP A 280 -18.67 -23.80 -40.19
C ASP A 280 -17.35 -22.98 -40.22
N THR A 281 -16.94 -22.39 -39.10
CA THR A 281 -15.79 -21.46 -39.01
C THR A 281 -15.86 -20.25 -39.96
N ARG A 282 -17.08 -19.93 -40.47
CA ARG A 282 -17.32 -18.85 -41.43
C ARG A 282 -18.16 -17.71 -40.87
N TYR A 283 -19.15 -18.04 -40.06
CA TYR A 283 -20.05 -17.03 -39.50
C TYR A 283 -19.95 -17.06 -37.99
N PHE A 284 -19.65 -15.91 -37.41
CA PHE A 284 -19.45 -15.75 -35.98
C PHE A 284 -20.43 -14.71 -35.44
N GLY A 285 -21.04 -15.00 -34.32
CA GLY A 285 -21.93 -14.07 -33.61
C GLY A 285 -21.73 -14.20 -32.12
N SER A 286 -21.80 -13.08 -31.38
CA SER A 286 -21.82 -13.10 -29.93
C SER A 286 -22.77 -12.05 -29.38
N VAL A 287 -23.43 -12.41 -28.27
CA VAL A 287 -24.28 -11.50 -27.48
C VAL A 287 -23.88 -11.67 -26.03
N SER A 288 -23.70 -10.56 -25.32
CA SER A 288 -23.47 -10.55 -23.88
C SER A 288 -24.41 -9.57 -23.19
N VAL A 289 -24.89 -9.95 -22.01
CA VAL A 289 -25.72 -9.10 -21.15
C VAL A 289 -25.13 -9.18 -19.74
N MET A 290 -24.95 -8.03 -19.14
CA MET A 290 -24.49 -7.90 -17.75
C MET A 290 -25.50 -7.07 -16.96
N ARG A 291 -25.88 -7.56 -15.79
CA ARG A 291 -26.63 -6.83 -14.80
C ARG A 291 -25.76 -6.64 -13.56
N GLN A 292 -25.49 -5.39 -13.21
CA GLN A 292 -24.56 -5.06 -12.12
C GLN A 292 -25.21 -4.10 -11.13
N ALA A 293 -24.97 -4.37 -9.85
CA ALA A 293 -25.34 -3.48 -8.75
C ALA A 293 -24.09 -2.91 -8.08
N SER A 294 -24.23 -1.71 -7.52
CA SER A 294 -23.22 -1.10 -6.68
C SER A 294 -23.86 -0.37 -5.51
N SER A 295 -23.37 -0.62 -4.29
CA SER A 295 -23.83 0.04 -3.07
C SER A 295 -23.44 1.52 -2.99
N ARG A 296 -22.66 2.04 -3.95
CA ARG A 296 -22.32 3.47 -4.06
C ARG A 296 -23.46 4.33 -4.58
N PHE A 297 -24.46 3.71 -5.19
CA PHE A 297 -25.66 4.38 -5.67
C PHE A 297 -26.79 4.34 -4.63
N HIS A 298 -27.77 5.20 -4.77
CA HIS A 298 -29.00 5.14 -3.97
C HIS A 298 -29.73 3.81 -4.21
N GLN A 299 -30.46 3.31 -3.21
CA GLN A 299 -31.10 1.98 -3.23
C GLN A 299 -31.95 1.72 -4.48
N ASP A 300 -32.69 2.73 -4.94
CA ASP A 300 -33.54 2.61 -6.12
C ASP A 300 -32.77 2.56 -7.45
N SER A 301 -31.44 2.82 -7.43
CA SER A 301 -30.57 2.90 -8.60
C SER A 301 -29.37 1.95 -8.52
N TRP A 302 -29.39 0.97 -7.64
CA TRP A 302 -28.26 0.04 -7.49
C TRP A 302 -27.97 -0.76 -8.76
N TRP A 303 -28.99 -1.15 -9.50
CA TRP A 303 -28.89 -2.07 -10.62
C TRP A 303 -28.85 -1.36 -11.96
N GLY A 304 -27.81 -1.61 -12.75
CA GLY A 304 -27.72 -1.27 -14.17
C GLY A 304 -27.66 -2.52 -15.05
N THR A 305 -28.18 -2.42 -16.26
CA THR A 305 -28.11 -3.48 -17.27
C THR A 305 -27.32 -2.98 -18.47
N PHE A 306 -26.38 -3.79 -18.95
CA PHE A 306 -25.46 -3.46 -20.04
C PHE A 306 -25.47 -4.61 -21.06
N TRP A 307 -25.34 -4.31 -22.36
CA TRP A 307 -25.29 -5.25 -23.47
C TRP A 307 -24.29 -4.81 -24.54
#